data_68b5812895f9b08947affb289438d640
#
_entry.id   68b5812895f9b08947affb289438d640
#
_cell.length_a   1.000
_cell.length_b   1.000
_cell.length_c   1.000
_cell.angle_alpha   90.00
_cell.angle_beta   90.00
_cell.angle_gamma   90.00
#
_symmetry.space_group_name_H-M   'P 1'
#
loop_
_entity.id
_entity.type
_entity.pdbx_description
1 polymer ?
#
loop_
_entity_poly.entity_id
_entity_poly.type
_entity_poly.pdbx_seq_one_letter_code
_entity_poly.pdbx_strand_id
1 'polypeptide(L)'
;MNARLAYDNSFLEVTNFSHWKSEVLRGNPYNTEFDLHIQSGVFYGEASCEYDINDFTIFIDNLRRLYNFEIDTVYLDDMCYGSKVMFVMDCAGHIDISGKIFGRAMIHSMEFAFYADQTVLKTFIEELEMLVRLVQE
;
A
#
# COMPACT_ATOMS: atom_id res chain seq x y z
N MET A 1 -1.50 11.04 -10.57
CA MET A 1 -0.68 9.83 -10.72
C MET A 1 -1.05 8.82 -9.66
N ASN A 2 -1.05 7.55 -10.00
CA ASN A 2 -1.43 6.46 -9.10
C ASN A 2 -0.34 5.39 -9.10
N ALA A 3 -0.35 4.53 -8.07
CA ALA A 3 0.51 3.37 -8.01
C ALA A 3 -0.37 2.11 -8.00
N ARG A 4 -0.13 1.19 -8.90
CA ARG A 4 -1.00 0.03 -9.10
C ARG A 4 -0.20 -1.26 -9.22
N LEU A 5 -0.62 -2.26 -8.46
CA LEU A 5 -0.17 -3.62 -8.58
C LEU A 5 -1.36 -4.44 -9.08
N ALA A 6 -1.27 -5.01 -10.27
CA ALA A 6 -2.35 -5.78 -10.88
C ALA A 6 -1.86 -7.13 -11.37
N TYR A 7 -2.66 -8.16 -11.16
CA TYR A 7 -2.38 -9.51 -11.62
C TYR A 7 -3.69 -10.24 -11.89
N ASP A 8 -3.86 -10.76 -13.11
CA ASP A 8 -5.12 -11.35 -13.56
C ASP A 8 -6.28 -10.35 -13.38
N ASN A 9 -7.35 -10.74 -12.67
CA ASN A 9 -8.53 -9.91 -12.43
C ASN A 9 -8.51 -9.23 -11.07
N SER A 10 -7.34 -9.15 -10.43
CA SER A 10 -7.18 -8.56 -9.09
C SER A 10 -6.19 -7.41 -9.13
N PHE A 11 -6.35 -6.43 -8.25
CA PHE A 11 -5.40 -5.32 -8.15
C PHE A 11 -5.44 -4.67 -6.77
N LEU A 12 -4.36 -3.98 -6.47
CA LEU A 12 -4.25 -3.04 -5.36
C LEU A 12 -3.76 -1.72 -5.94
N GLU A 13 -4.46 -0.62 -5.67
CA GLU A 13 -4.11 0.68 -6.22
C GLU A 13 -4.13 1.76 -5.16
N VAL A 14 -3.10 2.59 -5.15
CA VAL A 14 -2.99 3.79 -4.31
C VAL A 14 -3.32 5.00 -5.17
N THR A 15 -4.30 5.78 -4.75
CA THR A 15 -4.75 7.00 -5.45
C THR A 15 -4.84 8.16 -4.48
N ASN A 16 -4.97 9.38 -5.02
CA ASN A 16 -5.17 10.60 -4.24
C ASN A 16 -4.11 10.80 -3.16
N PHE A 17 -2.85 10.51 -3.49
CA PHE A 17 -1.74 10.63 -2.56
C PHE A 17 -1.45 12.09 -2.26
N SER A 18 -1.58 12.47 -0.99
CA SER A 18 -1.44 13.85 -0.52
C SER A 18 -0.53 13.90 0.68
N HIS A 19 0.26 14.97 0.77
CA HIS A 19 1.22 15.18 1.84
C HIS A 19 1.25 16.65 2.26
N TRP A 20 1.33 16.90 3.56
CA TRP A 20 1.36 18.25 4.12
C TRP A 20 2.67 18.48 4.88
N LYS A 21 3.58 19.24 4.28
CA LYS A 21 4.88 19.60 4.90
C LYS A 21 4.70 20.37 6.20
N SER A 22 3.66 21.20 6.29
CA SER A 22 3.36 21.96 7.51
C SER A 22 3.06 21.04 8.70
N GLU A 23 2.41 19.91 8.47
CA GLU A 23 2.13 18.94 9.52
C GLU A 23 3.39 18.22 9.98
N VAL A 24 4.32 17.95 9.07
CA VAL A 24 5.64 17.40 9.43
C VAL A 24 6.39 18.34 10.34
N LEU A 25 6.39 19.65 10.04
CA LEU A 25 7.05 20.67 10.84
C LEU A 25 6.45 20.80 12.23
N ARG A 26 5.16 20.49 12.38
CA ARG A 26 4.46 20.48 13.68
C ARG A 26 4.69 19.19 14.45
N GLY A 27 5.37 18.21 13.88
CA GLY A 27 5.55 16.90 14.50
C GLY A 27 4.32 16.02 14.45
N ASN A 28 3.34 16.34 13.57
CA ASN A 28 2.14 15.53 13.42
C ASN A 28 2.43 14.28 12.57
N PRO A 29 2.25 13.06 13.12
CA PRO A 29 2.49 11.84 12.36
C PRO A 29 1.41 11.56 11.31
N TYR A 30 0.26 12.24 11.35
CA TYR A 30 -0.80 12.14 10.34
C TYR A 30 -0.59 13.21 9.26
N ASN A 31 0.48 13.10 8.51
CA ASN A 31 0.92 14.12 7.54
C ASN A 31 0.74 13.69 6.07
N THR A 32 0.31 12.46 5.85
CA THR A 32 0.16 11.90 4.50
C THR A 32 -1.11 11.06 4.46
N GLU A 33 -1.86 11.15 3.38
CA GLU A 33 -3.04 10.31 3.20
C GLU A 33 -3.20 9.88 1.75
N PHE A 34 -3.91 8.78 1.55
CA PHE A 34 -4.22 8.26 0.23
C PHE A 34 -5.45 7.37 0.31
N ASP A 35 -6.02 7.05 -0.85
CA ASP A 35 -7.08 6.06 -0.96
C ASP A 35 -6.49 4.75 -1.46
N LEU A 36 -6.94 3.66 -0.87
CA LEU A 36 -6.53 2.31 -1.22
C LEU A 36 -7.71 1.60 -1.87
N HIS A 37 -7.52 1.14 -3.11
CA HIS A 37 -8.52 0.41 -3.86
C HIS A 37 -8.06 -1.04 -4.03
N ILE A 38 -8.92 -1.98 -3.68
CA ILE A 38 -8.62 -3.40 -3.78
C ILE A 38 -9.73 -4.10 -4.56
N GLN A 39 -9.35 -4.80 -5.63
CA GLN A 39 -10.21 -5.77 -6.26
C GLN A 39 -9.58 -7.15 -6.10
N SER A 40 -10.35 -8.08 -5.55
CA SER A 40 -9.93 -9.47 -5.35
C SER A 40 -10.97 -10.35 -6.01
N GLY A 41 -10.70 -10.78 -7.25
CA GLY A 41 -11.68 -11.48 -8.06
C GLY A 41 -12.88 -10.62 -8.40
N VAL A 42 -14.06 -11.01 -7.93
CA VAL A 42 -15.33 -10.29 -8.17
C VAL A 42 -15.65 -9.27 -7.08
N PHE A 43 -14.83 -9.21 -6.01
CA PHE A 43 -15.07 -8.30 -4.88
C PHE A 43 -14.19 -7.06 -5.00
N TYR A 44 -14.78 -5.91 -4.67
CA TYR A 44 -14.10 -4.62 -4.70
C TYR A 44 -14.36 -3.86 -3.41
N GLY A 45 -13.32 -3.19 -2.91
CA GLY A 45 -13.45 -2.30 -1.77
C GLY A 45 -12.46 -1.15 -1.86
N GLU A 46 -12.75 -0.07 -1.15
CA GLU A 46 -11.81 1.03 -1.02
C GLU A 46 -11.81 1.55 0.42
N ALA A 47 -10.67 2.08 0.82
CA ALA A 47 -10.46 2.63 2.15
C ALA A 47 -9.56 3.84 2.09
N SER A 48 -9.79 4.80 2.99
CA SER A 48 -8.86 5.92 3.18
C SER A 48 -7.81 5.52 4.21
N CYS A 49 -6.56 5.84 3.93
CA CYS A 49 -5.43 5.51 4.78
C CYS A 49 -4.66 6.77 5.15
N GLU A 50 -4.14 6.81 6.37
CA GLU A 50 -3.27 7.87 6.85
C GLU A 50 -1.92 7.32 7.29
N TYR A 51 -0.87 8.07 7.01
CA TYR A 51 0.51 7.67 7.26
C TYR A 51 1.38 8.85 7.64
N ASP A 52 2.46 8.56 8.37
CA ASP A 52 3.62 9.43 8.41
C ASP A 52 4.44 9.16 7.16
N ILE A 53 4.90 10.21 6.47
CA ILE A 53 5.65 10.07 5.22
C ILE A 53 6.93 9.24 5.42
N ASN A 54 7.56 9.33 6.60
CA ASN A 54 8.75 8.54 6.90
C ASN A 54 8.42 7.05 7.00
N ASP A 55 7.31 6.70 7.63
CA ASP A 55 6.86 5.32 7.73
C ASP A 55 6.43 4.78 6.37
N PHE A 56 5.83 5.61 5.53
CA PHE A 56 5.48 5.22 4.19
C PHE A 56 6.73 4.94 3.34
N THR A 57 7.77 5.77 3.49
CA THR A 57 9.06 5.55 2.83
C THR A 57 9.69 4.24 3.29
N ILE A 58 9.60 3.93 4.59
CA ILE A 58 10.08 2.65 5.14
C ILE A 58 9.30 1.48 4.53
N PHE A 59 7.99 1.62 4.37
CA PHE A 59 7.16 0.61 3.70
C PHE A 59 7.68 0.35 2.27
N ILE A 60 7.96 1.40 1.50
CA ILE A 60 8.50 1.26 0.14
C ILE A 60 9.87 0.55 0.17
N ASP A 61 10.76 0.94 1.09
CA ASP A 61 12.06 0.30 1.25
C ASP A 61 11.91 -1.18 1.58
N ASN A 62 10.95 -1.53 2.42
CA ASN A 62 10.66 -2.92 2.77
C ASN A 62 10.10 -3.70 1.57
N LEU A 63 9.28 -3.08 0.72
CA LEU A 63 8.83 -3.72 -0.51
C LEU A 63 10.02 -4.01 -1.45
N ARG A 64 11.00 -3.11 -1.50
CA ARG A 64 12.21 -3.34 -2.30
C ARG A 64 13.05 -4.48 -1.74
N ARG A 65 13.14 -4.59 -0.42
CA ARG A 65 13.81 -5.72 0.24
C ARG A 65 13.05 -7.04 -0.02
N LEU A 66 11.73 -6.99 -0.03
CA LEU A 66 10.89 -8.14 -0.41
C LEU A 66 11.19 -8.56 -1.85
N TYR A 67 11.23 -7.60 -2.77
CA TYR A 67 11.54 -7.85 -4.18
C TYR A 67 12.91 -8.52 -4.34
N ASN A 68 13.87 -8.15 -3.52
CA ASN A 68 15.24 -8.70 -3.56
C ASN A 68 15.42 -9.96 -2.71
N PHE A 69 14.33 -10.54 -2.21
CA PHE A 69 14.36 -11.75 -1.35
C PHE A 69 15.17 -11.59 -0.07
N GLU A 70 15.31 -10.36 0.43
CA GLU A 70 16.00 -10.10 1.70
C GLU A 70 15.09 -10.32 2.91
N ILE A 71 13.78 -10.15 2.71
CA ILE A 71 12.73 -10.44 3.70
C ILE A 71 11.59 -11.14 2.99
N ASP A 72 10.70 -11.79 3.73
CA ASP A 72 9.57 -12.53 3.15
C ASP A 72 8.19 -11.92 3.42
N THR A 73 8.11 -10.91 4.28
CA THR A 73 6.82 -10.33 4.68
C THR A 73 6.93 -8.82 4.85
N VAL A 74 5.95 -8.09 4.31
CA VAL A 74 5.82 -6.64 4.45
C VAL A 74 4.37 -6.30 4.75
N TYR A 75 4.16 -5.29 5.60
CA TYR A 75 2.82 -4.81 5.95
C TYR A 75 2.62 -3.37 5.50
N LEU A 76 1.43 -3.09 4.98
CA LEU A 76 0.90 -1.74 4.82
C LEU A 76 -0.14 -1.56 5.94
N ASP A 77 0.18 -0.73 6.93
CA ASP A 77 -0.66 -0.51 8.11
C ASP A 77 -1.20 0.91 8.13
N ASP A 78 -2.51 1.06 7.97
CA ASP A 78 -3.17 2.35 8.13
C ASP A 78 -3.17 2.77 9.60
N MET A 79 -2.76 4.02 9.86
CA MET A 79 -2.66 4.55 11.22
C MET A 79 -3.99 5.00 11.80
N CYS A 80 -5.03 5.17 10.97
CA CYS A 80 -6.29 5.78 11.40
C CYS A 80 -7.41 4.76 11.62
N TYR A 81 -7.72 3.94 10.62
CA TYR A 81 -8.87 3.03 10.68
C TYR A 81 -8.51 1.56 10.86
N GLY A 82 -7.21 1.26 10.87
CA GLY A 82 -6.74 -0.10 11.10
C GLY A 82 -6.75 -1.00 9.87
N SER A 83 -6.91 -0.45 8.68
CA SER A 83 -6.75 -1.22 7.44
C SER A 83 -5.34 -1.77 7.36
N LYS A 84 -5.21 -3.04 6.97
CA LYS A 84 -3.92 -3.72 6.94
C LYS A 84 -3.83 -4.61 5.71
N VAL A 85 -2.71 -4.50 4.99
CA VAL A 85 -2.39 -5.36 3.86
C VAL A 85 -1.06 -6.05 4.14
N MET A 86 -1.02 -7.35 3.92
CA MET A 86 0.18 -8.17 4.10
C MET A 86 0.65 -8.68 2.74
N PHE A 87 1.95 -8.52 2.48
CA PHE A 87 2.62 -9.02 1.28
C PHE A 87 3.58 -10.12 1.72
N VAL A 88 3.38 -11.33 1.25
CA VAL A 88 4.24 -12.47 1.59
C VAL A 88 4.80 -13.07 0.31
N MET A 89 6.12 -13.11 0.20
CA MET A 89 6.81 -13.66 -0.96
C MET A 89 7.37 -15.04 -0.63
N ASP A 90 7.15 -16.02 -1.52
CA ASP A 90 7.82 -17.31 -1.43
C ASP A 90 9.16 -17.29 -2.18
N CYS A 91 9.93 -18.38 -2.09
CA CYS A 91 11.25 -18.45 -2.72
C CYS A 91 11.20 -18.56 -4.25
N ALA A 92 10.02 -18.78 -4.83
CA ALA A 92 9.82 -18.86 -6.28
C ALA A 92 9.36 -17.53 -6.89
N GLY A 93 9.19 -16.48 -6.07
CA GLY A 93 8.76 -15.17 -6.55
C GLY A 93 7.24 -15.01 -6.64
N HIS A 94 6.48 -15.91 -6.03
CA HIS A 94 5.03 -15.75 -5.90
C HIS A 94 4.71 -14.91 -4.66
N ILE A 95 3.77 -13.97 -4.79
CA ILE A 95 3.39 -13.06 -3.72
C ILE A 95 1.94 -13.30 -3.36
N ASP A 96 1.68 -13.56 -2.07
CA ASP A 96 0.34 -13.54 -1.49
C ASP A 96 0.07 -12.14 -0.97
N ILE A 97 -1.01 -11.53 -1.43
CA ILE A 97 -1.44 -10.22 -0.97
C ILE A 97 -2.79 -10.41 -0.30
N SER A 98 -2.85 -10.14 0.99
CA SER A 98 -4.04 -10.40 1.78
C SER A 98 -4.21 -9.34 2.85
N GLY A 99 -5.41 -9.24 3.40
CA GLY A 99 -5.64 -8.32 4.49
C GLY A 99 -7.10 -8.01 4.71
N LYS A 100 -7.31 -6.93 5.47
CA LYS A 100 -8.63 -6.42 5.76
C LYS A 100 -8.59 -4.91 5.68
N ILE A 101 -9.51 -4.35 4.91
CA ILE A 101 -9.67 -2.90 4.80
C ILE A 101 -11.02 -2.48 5.36
N PHE A 102 -11.05 -1.28 5.94
CA PHE A 102 -12.24 -0.72 6.58
C PHE A 102 -12.70 0.50 5.81
N GLY A 103 -14.00 0.54 5.51
CA GLY A 103 -14.63 1.69 4.92
C GLY A 103 -14.84 2.81 5.93
N ARG A 104 -15.51 3.88 5.46
CA ARG A 104 -15.80 5.05 6.29
C ARG A 104 -16.53 4.64 7.56
N ALA A 105 -16.12 5.24 8.68
CA ALA A 105 -16.66 5.00 10.01
C ALA A 105 -16.59 3.53 10.46
N MET A 106 -15.80 2.71 9.78
CA MET A 106 -15.60 1.29 10.10
C MET A 106 -16.88 0.45 10.07
N ILE A 107 -17.94 0.94 9.41
CA ILE A 107 -19.21 0.23 9.27
C ILE A 107 -19.06 -0.95 8.30
N HIS A 108 -18.27 -0.75 7.24
CA HIS A 108 -18.02 -1.77 6.23
C HIS A 108 -16.57 -2.22 6.30
N SER A 109 -16.35 -3.50 6.05
CA SER A 109 -15.01 -4.04 5.94
C SER A 109 -14.97 -5.11 4.85
N MET A 110 -13.79 -5.34 4.31
CA MET A 110 -13.56 -6.38 3.31
C MET A 110 -12.29 -7.12 3.65
N GLU A 111 -12.40 -8.43 3.82
CA GLU A 111 -11.24 -9.32 3.86
C GLU A 111 -10.98 -9.79 2.43
N PHE A 112 -9.72 -9.88 2.06
CA PHE A 112 -9.34 -10.24 0.70
C PHE A 112 -8.04 -11.03 0.68
N ALA A 113 -7.84 -11.78 -0.41
CA ALA A 113 -6.59 -12.43 -0.71
C ALA A 113 -6.50 -12.65 -2.22
N PHE A 114 -5.37 -12.30 -2.81
CA PHE A 114 -5.07 -12.62 -4.19
C PHE A 114 -3.57 -12.82 -4.38
N TYR A 115 -3.20 -13.35 -5.52
CA TYR A 115 -1.81 -13.67 -5.84
C TYR A 115 -1.26 -12.75 -6.91
N ALA A 116 0.04 -12.51 -6.85
CA ALA A 116 0.77 -11.82 -7.89
C ALA A 116 2.15 -12.48 -8.01
N ASP A 117 2.98 -11.99 -8.92
CA ASP A 117 4.35 -12.42 -9.00
C ASP A 117 5.32 -11.24 -8.86
N GLN A 118 6.59 -11.55 -8.73
CA GLN A 118 7.64 -10.56 -8.51
C GLN A 118 7.69 -9.49 -9.62
N THR A 119 7.32 -9.82 -10.84
CA THR A 119 7.45 -8.90 -11.97
C THR A 119 6.55 -7.67 -11.82
N VAL A 120 5.33 -7.83 -11.30
CA VAL A 120 4.40 -6.71 -11.11
C VAL A 120 4.76 -5.87 -9.89
N LEU A 121 5.50 -6.43 -8.95
CA LEU A 121 5.93 -5.72 -7.74
C LEU A 121 6.90 -4.59 -8.07
N LYS A 122 7.81 -4.79 -9.00
CA LYS A 122 8.80 -3.78 -9.37
C LYS A 122 8.14 -2.50 -9.87
N THR A 123 7.21 -2.60 -10.78
CA THR A 123 6.47 -1.45 -11.31
C THR A 123 5.72 -0.72 -10.20
N PHE A 124 5.08 -1.46 -9.32
CA PHE A 124 4.35 -0.88 -8.19
C PHE A 124 5.30 -0.08 -7.28
N ILE A 125 6.46 -0.63 -6.94
CA ILE A 125 7.47 0.06 -6.13
C ILE A 125 7.91 1.36 -6.79
N GLU A 126 8.21 1.31 -8.09
CA GLU A 126 8.65 2.51 -8.84
C GLU A 126 7.56 3.59 -8.86
N GLU A 127 6.31 3.20 -9.01
CA GLU A 127 5.19 4.14 -8.99
C GLU A 127 5.00 4.75 -7.59
N LEU A 128 5.13 3.97 -6.52
CA LEU A 128 5.08 4.48 -5.15
C LEU A 128 6.23 5.48 -4.88
N GLU A 129 7.42 5.17 -5.33
CA GLU A 129 8.57 6.07 -5.20
C GLU A 129 8.32 7.41 -5.92
N MET A 130 7.69 7.35 -7.08
CA MET A 130 7.33 8.56 -7.82
C MET A 130 6.29 9.40 -7.08
N LEU A 131 5.27 8.78 -6.48
CA LEU A 131 4.27 9.49 -5.68
C LEU A 131 4.93 10.26 -4.53
N VAL A 132 5.84 9.62 -3.81
CA VAL A 132 6.56 10.27 -2.70
C VAL A 132 7.43 11.41 -3.21
N ARG A 133 8.14 11.21 -4.31
CA ARG A 133 8.99 12.25 -4.91
C ARG A 133 8.17 13.49 -5.29
N LEU A 134 7.03 13.30 -5.94
CA LEU A 134 6.20 14.41 -6.42
C LEU A 134 5.64 15.26 -5.28
N VAL A 135 5.28 14.66 -4.16
CA VAL A 135 4.72 15.41 -3.02
C VAL A 135 5.80 16.09 -2.17
N GLN A 136 7.05 15.66 -2.31
CA GLN A 136 8.17 16.24 -1.56
C GLN A 136 8.95 17.31 -2.33
N GLU A 137 8.64 17.50 -3.60
CA GLU A 137 9.25 18.56 -4.43
C GLU A 137 8.76 19.97 -4.10
#